data_56519e9d3f28947b178830cfa901edc8
#
_entry.id   56519e9d3f28947b178830cfa901edc8
#
_cell.length_a   1.000
_cell.length_b   1.000
_cell.length_c   1.000
_cell.angle_alpha   90.00
_cell.angle_beta   90.00
_cell.angle_gamma   90.00
#
_symmetry.space_group_name_H-M   'P 1'
#
loop_
_entity.id
_entity.type
_entity.pdbx_description
1 polymer ?
#
loop_
_entity_poly.entity_id
_entity_poly.type
_entity_poly.pdbx_seq_one_letter_code
_entity_poly.pdbx_strand_id
1 'polypeptide(L)'
;MTLGDEIRLLLEAPTMNASDVRTLLRRDHDEALQIARDMYESESGDERRALFKRLKPVLAAHSRAEEREVYDALLSKTTDEGQDIAHEGYVGHGVLDDLLERMARSRKTESDEWKAHAKVLVELLARHIEEEQGEMFEALAEQFNDDEREAMGRRFLAAKSRMAMKAKAA
;
A
#
# COMPACT_ATOMS: atom_id res chain seq x y z
N MET A 1 -38.82 -0.18 -1.81
CA MET A 1 -37.57 -0.64 -2.42
C MET A 1 -37.74 -2.11 -2.70
N THR A 2 -37.70 -2.53 -3.95
CA THR A 2 -37.93 -3.93 -4.33
C THR A 2 -36.57 -4.66 -4.40
N LEU A 3 -36.60 -6.00 -4.27
CA LEU A 3 -35.41 -6.84 -4.42
C LEU A 3 -34.66 -6.60 -5.76
N GLY A 4 -35.41 -6.16 -6.78
CA GLY A 4 -34.86 -5.76 -8.07
C GLY A 4 -34.07 -4.45 -8.03
N ASP A 5 -34.43 -3.52 -7.14
CA ASP A 5 -33.70 -2.23 -6.99
C ASP A 5 -32.38 -2.44 -6.26
N GLU A 6 -32.32 -3.36 -5.28
CA GLU A 6 -31.05 -3.72 -4.59
C GLU A 6 -30.09 -4.47 -5.50
N ILE A 7 -30.60 -5.40 -6.33
CA ILE A 7 -29.79 -6.13 -7.32
C ILE A 7 -29.25 -5.16 -8.38
N ARG A 8 -30.04 -4.18 -8.79
CA ARG A 8 -29.62 -3.16 -9.76
C ARG A 8 -28.53 -2.25 -9.18
N LEU A 9 -28.64 -1.85 -7.90
CA LEU A 9 -27.58 -1.07 -7.20
C LEU A 9 -26.28 -1.84 -7.07
N LEU A 10 -26.34 -3.17 -6.84
CA LEU A 10 -25.16 -4.04 -6.78
C LEU A 10 -24.51 -4.28 -8.16
N LEU A 11 -25.31 -4.18 -9.25
CA LEU A 11 -24.81 -4.29 -10.63
C LEU A 11 -24.29 -2.96 -11.19
N GLU A 12 -24.68 -1.83 -10.59
CA GLU A 12 -24.24 -0.47 -10.97
C GLU A 12 -23.11 0.07 -10.10
N ALA A 13 -22.57 -0.72 -9.14
CA ALA A 13 -21.29 -0.38 -8.53
C ALA A 13 -20.25 -0.31 -9.66
N PRO A 14 -19.56 0.84 -9.86
CA PRO A 14 -18.60 0.96 -10.93
C PRO A 14 -17.57 -0.14 -10.78
N THR A 15 -17.58 -1.11 -11.68
CA THR A 15 -16.51 -2.12 -11.76
C THR A 15 -15.24 -1.37 -12.09
N MET A 16 -14.43 -1.08 -11.08
CA MET A 16 -13.12 -0.48 -11.29
C MET A 16 -12.36 -1.36 -12.27
N ASN A 17 -11.87 -0.77 -13.36
CA ASN A 17 -11.08 -1.48 -14.34
C ASN A 17 -9.87 -2.14 -13.65
N ALA A 18 -9.55 -3.37 -14.03
CA ALA A 18 -8.42 -4.13 -13.46
C ALA A 18 -7.06 -3.42 -13.60
N SER A 19 -6.93 -2.43 -14.48
CA SER A 19 -5.76 -1.56 -14.67
C SER A 19 -5.85 -0.20 -13.99
N ASP A 20 -6.98 0.18 -13.40
CA ASP A 20 -7.09 1.41 -12.60
C ASP A 20 -6.12 1.32 -11.41
N VAL A 21 -5.33 2.38 -11.20
CA VAL A 21 -4.31 2.41 -10.15
C VAL A 21 -4.86 2.10 -8.77
N ARG A 22 -6.09 2.56 -8.45
CA ARG A 22 -6.74 2.30 -7.16
C ARG A 22 -7.03 0.80 -6.95
N THR A 23 -7.38 0.08 -8.02
CA THR A 23 -7.57 -1.39 -7.97
C THR A 23 -6.26 -2.10 -7.68
N LEU A 24 -5.17 -1.65 -8.31
CA LEU A 24 -3.84 -2.23 -8.14
C LEU A 24 -3.29 -1.94 -6.74
N LEU A 25 -3.44 -0.71 -6.25
CA LEU A 25 -3.04 -0.32 -4.90
C LEU A 25 -3.80 -1.13 -3.85
N ARG A 26 -5.13 -1.24 -3.96
CA ARG A 26 -5.95 -2.03 -3.02
C ARG A 26 -5.46 -3.47 -2.92
N ARG A 27 -5.18 -4.11 -4.06
CA ARG A 27 -4.67 -5.48 -4.07
C ARG A 27 -3.31 -5.60 -3.38
N ASP A 28 -2.42 -4.64 -3.60
CA ASP A 28 -1.11 -4.61 -2.96
C ASP A 28 -1.22 -4.37 -1.46
N HIS A 29 -2.11 -3.48 -1.04
CA HIS A 29 -2.42 -3.21 0.37
C HIS A 29 -2.93 -4.46 1.08
N ASP A 30 -3.88 -5.17 0.47
CA ASP A 30 -4.43 -6.41 1.03
C ASP A 30 -3.34 -7.48 1.20
N GLU A 31 -2.48 -7.66 0.18
CA GLU A 31 -1.36 -8.61 0.27
C GLU A 31 -0.36 -8.22 1.37
N ALA A 32 0.06 -6.95 1.41
CA ALA A 32 1.04 -6.48 2.38
C ALA A 32 0.51 -6.58 3.82
N LEU A 33 -0.74 -6.16 4.05
CA LEU A 33 -1.37 -6.21 5.36
C LEU A 33 -1.58 -7.66 5.83
N GLN A 34 -1.93 -8.58 4.92
CA GLN A 34 -2.06 -9.99 5.26
C GLN A 34 -0.71 -10.58 5.70
N ILE A 35 0.36 -10.33 4.94
CA ILE A 35 1.71 -10.80 5.32
C ILE A 35 2.13 -10.23 6.68
N ALA A 36 1.85 -8.95 6.94
CA ALA A 36 2.19 -8.29 8.19
C ALA A 36 1.42 -8.90 9.39
N ARG A 37 0.14 -9.21 9.21
CA ARG A 37 -0.68 -9.89 10.23
C ARG A 37 -0.19 -11.31 10.51
N ASP A 38 0.02 -12.11 9.47
CA ASP A 38 0.55 -13.48 9.60
C ASP A 38 1.89 -13.46 10.35
N MET A 39 2.75 -12.49 10.04
CA MET A 39 4.03 -12.30 10.72
C MET A 39 3.86 -11.97 12.20
N TYR A 40 2.94 -11.10 12.57
CA TYR A 40 2.67 -10.75 13.96
C TYR A 40 2.05 -11.92 14.74
N GLU A 41 1.12 -12.64 14.13
CA GLU A 41 0.38 -13.75 14.74
C GLU A 41 1.21 -15.02 14.88
N SER A 42 2.25 -15.21 14.07
CA SER A 42 3.11 -16.40 14.15
C SER A 42 3.77 -16.53 15.51
N GLU A 43 3.81 -17.74 16.05
CA GLU A 43 4.52 -18.08 17.28
C GLU A 43 5.98 -18.51 17.02
N SER A 44 6.37 -18.71 15.74
CA SER A 44 7.71 -19.12 15.33
C SER A 44 8.59 -17.94 14.93
N GLY A 45 9.74 -17.78 15.59
CA GLY A 45 10.74 -16.76 15.21
C GLY A 45 11.29 -16.96 13.79
N ASP A 46 11.41 -18.20 13.32
CA ASP A 46 11.88 -18.50 11.97
C ASP A 46 10.81 -18.15 10.92
N GLU A 47 9.55 -18.43 11.20
CA GLU A 47 8.44 -18.05 10.34
C GLU A 47 8.29 -16.51 10.28
N ARG A 48 8.36 -15.81 11.43
CA ARG A 48 8.41 -14.34 11.47
C ARG A 48 9.51 -13.78 10.58
N ARG A 49 10.70 -14.40 10.66
CA ARG A 49 11.85 -14.01 9.84
C ARG A 49 11.60 -14.20 8.34
N ALA A 50 10.99 -15.33 7.97
CA ALA A 50 10.65 -15.60 6.57
C ALA A 50 9.60 -14.63 6.03
N LEU A 51 8.54 -14.37 6.80
CA LEU A 51 7.49 -13.42 6.45
C LEU A 51 8.03 -11.98 6.37
N PHE A 52 8.89 -11.57 7.31
CA PHE A 52 9.55 -10.27 7.27
C PHE A 52 10.44 -10.08 6.03
N LYS A 53 11.21 -11.11 5.66
CA LYS A 53 12.03 -11.09 4.45
C LYS A 53 11.18 -10.98 3.17
N ARG A 54 9.95 -11.48 3.20
CA ARG A 54 8.99 -11.32 2.11
C ARG A 54 8.34 -9.93 2.12
N LEU A 55 7.89 -9.45 3.28
CA LEU A 55 7.16 -8.19 3.46
C LEU A 55 8.00 -6.96 3.08
N LYS A 56 9.22 -6.86 3.63
CA LYS A 56 10.06 -5.66 3.47
C LYS A 56 10.26 -5.25 2.00
N PRO A 57 10.69 -6.13 1.08
CA PRO A 57 10.85 -5.74 -0.33
C PRO A 57 9.52 -5.48 -1.05
N VAL A 58 8.43 -6.11 -0.63
CA VAL A 58 7.08 -5.86 -1.19
C VAL A 58 6.64 -4.45 -0.85
N LEU A 59 6.72 -4.04 0.42
CA LEU A 59 6.39 -2.69 0.85
C LEU A 59 7.31 -1.65 0.20
N ALA A 60 8.62 -1.88 0.19
CA ALA A 60 9.56 -0.95 -0.44
C ALA A 60 9.27 -0.73 -1.94
N ALA A 61 8.95 -1.79 -2.69
CA ALA A 61 8.61 -1.68 -4.11
C ALA A 61 7.27 -0.97 -4.33
N HIS A 62 6.27 -1.24 -3.48
CA HIS A 62 4.97 -0.60 -3.49
C HIS A 62 5.11 0.91 -3.21
N SER A 63 5.66 1.28 -2.04
CA SER A 63 5.79 2.68 -1.62
C SER A 63 6.53 3.54 -2.65
N ARG A 64 7.67 3.07 -3.18
CA ARG A 64 8.42 3.83 -4.19
C ARG A 64 7.70 3.95 -5.52
N ALA A 65 6.92 2.96 -5.93
CA ALA A 65 6.12 3.04 -7.13
C ALA A 65 4.93 4.01 -6.96
N GLU A 66 4.29 4.00 -5.80
CA GLU A 66 3.19 4.88 -5.45
C GLU A 66 3.65 6.34 -5.31
N GLU A 67 4.71 6.60 -4.57
CA GLU A 67 5.31 7.92 -4.46
C GLU A 67 5.53 8.56 -5.84
N ARG A 68 6.16 7.81 -6.74
CA ARG A 68 6.51 8.29 -8.07
C ARG A 68 5.32 8.49 -9.01
N GLU A 69 4.34 7.60 -8.98
CA GLU A 69 3.29 7.58 -9.99
C GLU A 69 1.97 8.18 -9.49
N VAL A 70 1.77 8.21 -8.17
CA VAL A 70 0.55 8.73 -7.54
C VAL A 70 0.81 10.04 -6.80
N TYR A 71 1.68 10.04 -5.79
CA TYR A 71 1.91 11.24 -4.99
C TYR A 71 2.54 12.37 -5.82
N ASP A 72 3.52 12.08 -6.69
CA ASP A 72 4.08 13.10 -7.59
C ASP A 72 3.02 13.66 -8.55
N ALA A 73 2.06 12.84 -8.99
CA ALA A 73 0.95 13.30 -9.82
C ALA A 73 -0.02 14.19 -9.03
N LEU A 74 -0.34 13.85 -7.79
CA LEU A 74 -1.13 14.68 -6.89
C LEU A 74 -0.43 16.02 -6.61
N LEU A 75 0.85 16.04 -6.30
CA LEU A 75 1.65 17.26 -6.09
C LEU A 75 1.70 18.18 -7.33
N SER A 76 1.70 17.60 -8.53
CA SER A 76 1.88 18.38 -9.78
C SER A 76 0.58 18.93 -10.33
N LYS A 77 -0.58 18.31 -10.08
CA LYS A 77 -1.84 18.58 -10.78
C LYS A 77 -2.86 19.35 -9.93
N THR A 78 -2.67 19.53 -8.62
CA THR A 78 -3.83 19.58 -7.77
C THR A 78 -4.01 20.78 -6.87
N THR A 79 -5.18 20.77 -6.23
CA THR A 79 -5.63 21.59 -5.12
C THR A 79 -4.72 21.41 -3.89
N ASP A 80 -4.75 22.36 -2.96
CA ASP A 80 -4.01 22.29 -1.71
C ASP A 80 -4.28 20.97 -0.95
N GLU A 81 -5.54 20.50 -0.96
CA GLU A 81 -5.93 19.22 -0.33
C GLU A 81 -5.22 18.01 -0.94
N GLY A 82 -5.14 17.90 -2.27
CA GLY A 82 -4.43 16.80 -2.93
C GLY A 82 -2.92 16.83 -2.66
N GLN A 83 -2.34 18.03 -2.47
CA GLN A 83 -0.94 18.16 -2.08
C GLN A 83 -0.71 17.74 -0.63
N ASP A 84 -1.63 18.07 0.29
CA ASP A 84 -1.56 17.66 1.68
C ASP A 84 -1.62 16.13 1.81
N ILE A 85 -2.57 15.48 1.12
CA ILE A 85 -2.67 14.01 1.05
C ILE A 85 -1.34 13.38 0.59
N ALA A 86 -0.72 13.92 -0.46
CA ALA A 86 0.55 13.39 -0.96
C ALA A 86 1.69 13.58 0.06
N HIS A 87 1.76 14.74 0.72
CA HIS A 87 2.76 14.99 1.77
C HIS A 87 2.60 14.05 2.97
N GLU A 88 1.36 13.83 3.42
CA GLU A 88 1.05 12.88 4.50
C GLU A 88 1.44 11.45 4.11
N GLY A 89 1.15 11.03 2.87
CA GLY A 89 1.55 9.75 2.34
C GLY A 89 3.07 9.53 2.35
N TYR A 90 3.86 10.53 1.91
CA TYR A 90 5.32 10.48 1.98
C TYR A 90 5.83 10.33 3.42
N VAL A 91 5.23 11.06 4.37
CA VAL A 91 5.61 10.95 5.78
C VAL A 91 5.24 9.58 6.33
N GLY A 92 4.05 9.05 6.00
CA GLY A 92 3.59 7.72 6.39
C GLY A 92 4.54 6.62 5.92
N HIS A 93 4.95 6.65 4.64
CA HIS A 93 5.96 5.74 4.09
C HIS A 93 7.30 5.84 4.82
N GLY A 94 7.77 7.05 5.13
CA GLY A 94 9.00 7.26 5.89
C GLY A 94 8.95 6.61 7.27
N VAL A 95 7.84 6.73 7.98
CA VAL A 95 7.63 6.10 9.31
C VAL A 95 7.64 4.58 9.22
N LEU A 96 6.96 4.01 8.21
CA LEU A 96 6.96 2.56 7.96
C LEU A 96 8.37 2.05 7.60
N ASP A 97 9.09 2.76 6.74
CA ASP A 97 10.46 2.43 6.35
C ASP A 97 11.41 2.42 7.57
N ASP A 98 11.34 3.44 8.42
CA ASP A 98 12.17 3.53 9.64
C ASP A 98 11.90 2.36 10.59
N LEU A 99 10.62 1.97 10.74
CA LEU A 99 10.25 0.82 11.57
C LEU A 99 10.77 -0.50 10.98
N LEU A 100 10.61 -0.69 9.66
CA LEU A 100 11.13 -1.86 8.95
C LEU A 100 12.65 -1.96 9.05
N GLU A 101 13.38 -0.84 8.93
CA GLU A 101 14.83 -0.82 9.09
C GLU A 101 15.25 -1.14 10.52
N ARG A 102 14.52 -0.67 11.53
CA ARG A 102 14.75 -1.01 12.94
C ARG A 102 14.56 -2.51 13.18
N MET A 103 13.47 -3.09 12.66
CA MET A 103 13.19 -4.52 12.74
C MET A 103 14.26 -5.36 12.03
N ALA A 104 14.76 -4.91 10.88
CA ALA A 104 15.78 -5.60 10.10
C ALA A 104 17.15 -5.70 10.83
N ARG A 105 17.48 -4.75 11.70
CA ARG A 105 18.72 -4.77 12.49
C ARG A 105 18.69 -5.80 13.61
N SER A 106 17.51 -6.19 14.08
CA SER A 106 17.36 -7.20 15.12
C SER A 106 17.40 -8.61 14.52
N ARG A 107 18.24 -9.47 15.09
CA ARG A 107 18.29 -10.90 14.73
C ARG A 107 17.37 -11.77 15.59
N LYS A 108 16.77 -11.19 16.64
CA LYS A 108 15.97 -11.91 17.64
C LYS A 108 14.48 -11.81 17.34
N THR A 109 14.04 -12.42 16.24
CA THR A 109 12.63 -12.40 15.80
C THR A 109 11.66 -13.10 16.78
N GLU A 110 12.19 -13.91 17.70
CA GLU A 110 11.44 -14.56 18.76
C GLU A 110 11.21 -13.66 20.00
N SER A 111 11.91 -12.52 20.11
CA SER A 111 11.81 -11.66 21.29
C SER A 111 10.48 -10.89 21.36
N ASP A 112 10.03 -10.59 22.58
CA ASP A 112 8.85 -9.77 22.83
C ASP A 112 8.99 -8.37 22.27
N GLU A 113 10.20 -7.80 22.28
CA GLU A 113 10.50 -6.50 21.68
C GLU A 113 10.26 -6.53 20.17
N TRP A 114 10.72 -7.59 19.47
CA TRP A 114 10.50 -7.72 18.04
C TRP A 114 9.01 -7.90 17.71
N LYS A 115 8.30 -8.71 18.53
CA LYS A 115 6.85 -8.91 18.41
C LYS A 115 6.08 -7.59 18.63
N ALA A 116 6.53 -6.76 19.57
CA ALA A 116 5.96 -5.44 19.80
C ALA A 116 6.14 -4.51 18.58
N HIS A 117 7.32 -4.52 17.93
CA HIS A 117 7.53 -3.79 16.69
C HIS A 117 6.62 -4.30 15.56
N ALA A 118 6.45 -5.63 15.43
CA ALA A 118 5.55 -6.22 14.43
C ALA A 118 4.10 -5.79 14.65
N LYS A 119 3.63 -5.73 15.91
CA LYS A 119 2.30 -5.21 16.24
C LYS A 119 2.13 -3.75 15.79
N VAL A 120 3.09 -2.90 16.16
CA VAL A 120 3.06 -1.47 15.79
C VAL A 120 3.08 -1.31 14.27
N LEU A 121 3.87 -2.14 13.54
CA LEU A 121 3.89 -2.13 12.08
C LEU A 121 2.51 -2.44 11.49
N VAL A 122 1.81 -3.46 11.99
CA VAL A 122 0.46 -3.81 11.52
C VAL A 122 -0.52 -2.66 11.75
N GLU A 123 -0.47 -2.02 12.92
CA GLU A 123 -1.37 -0.90 13.26
C GLU A 123 -1.11 0.33 12.39
N LEU A 124 0.15 0.70 12.17
CA LEU A 124 0.54 1.82 11.32
C LEU A 124 0.21 1.55 9.85
N LEU A 125 0.50 0.35 9.36
CA LEU A 125 0.19 -0.04 7.97
C LEU A 125 -1.32 -0.06 7.73
N ALA A 126 -2.10 -0.61 8.66
CA ALA A 126 -3.56 -0.65 8.52
C ALA A 126 -4.17 0.76 8.46
N ARG A 127 -3.72 1.67 9.34
CA ARG A 127 -4.18 3.06 9.34
C ARG A 127 -3.79 3.80 8.06
N HIS A 128 -2.54 3.67 7.62
CA HIS A 128 -2.06 4.27 6.39
C HIS A 128 -2.88 3.81 5.17
N ILE A 129 -3.16 2.50 5.07
CA ILE A 129 -4.01 1.94 4.01
C ILE A 129 -5.45 2.50 4.08
N GLU A 130 -6.01 2.66 5.27
CA GLU A 130 -7.36 3.22 5.45
C GLU A 130 -7.43 4.67 4.97
N GLU A 131 -6.45 5.50 5.35
CA GLU A 131 -6.33 6.89 4.92
C GLU A 131 -6.21 7.00 3.39
N GLU A 132 -5.36 6.19 2.76
CA GLU A 132 -5.20 6.18 1.30
C GLU A 132 -6.43 5.67 0.56
N GLN A 133 -7.02 4.58 1.01
CA GLN A 133 -8.23 4.03 0.38
C GLN A 133 -9.47 4.90 0.59
N GLY A 134 -9.45 5.81 1.55
CA GLY A 134 -10.41 6.89 1.71
C GLY A 134 -10.02 8.10 0.87
N GLU A 135 -9.30 9.02 1.47
CA GLU A 135 -9.05 10.36 0.94
C GLU A 135 -8.27 10.38 -0.37
N MET A 136 -7.19 9.60 -0.48
CA MET A 136 -6.38 9.57 -1.70
C MET A 136 -7.16 8.97 -2.87
N PHE A 137 -7.92 7.88 -2.66
CA PHE A 137 -8.73 7.29 -3.74
C PHE A 137 -9.85 8.22 -4.21
N GLU A 138 -10.42 9.00 -3.30
CA GLU A 138 -11.41 10.03 -3.64
C GLU A 138 -10.77 11.15 -4.47
N ALA A 139 -9.63 11.69 -4.03
CA ALA A 139 -8.88 12.69 -4.78
C ALA A 139 -8.47 12.18 -6.18
N LEU A 140 -8.06 10.92 -6.30
CA LEU A 140 -7.76 10.32 -7.61
C LEU A 140 -9.00 10.21 -8.51
N ALA A 141 -10.17 9.90 -7.93
CA ALA A 141 -11.41 9.82 -8.68
C ALA A 141 -11.89 11.18 -9.21
N GLU A 142 -11.71 12.23 -8.40
CA GLU A 142 -12.16 13.58 -8.72
C GLU A 142 -11.23 14.29 -9.72
N GLN A 143 -9.93 14.08 -9.60
CA GLN A 143 -8.93 14.89 -10.28
C GLN A 143 -8.35 14.25 -11.54
N PHE A 144 -8.53 12.94 -11.71
CA PHE A 144 -8.03 12.17 -12.85
C PHE A 144 -9.16 11.38 -13.50
N ASN A 145 -9.27 11.45 -14.82
CA ASN A 145 -10.23 10.63 -15.57
C ASN A 145 -9.79 9.16 -15.64
N ASP A 146 -10.66 8.29 -16.15
CA ASP A 146 -10.43 6.85 -16.20
C ASP A 146 -9.14 6.49 -16.98
N ASP A 147 -8.91 7.11 -18.14
CA ASP A 147 -7.73 6.86 -18.97
C ASP A 147 -6.43 7.25 -18.26
N GLU A 148 -6.45 8.36 -17.53
CA GLU A 148 -5.32 8.83 -16.72
C GLU A 148 -5.00 7.86 -15.58
N ARG A 149 -6.02 7.37 -14.85
CA ARG A 149 -5.83 6.40 -13.77
C ARG A 149 -5.36 5.04 -14.29
N GLU A 150 -5.83 4.59 -15.44
CA GLU A 150 -5.32 3.38 -16.09
C GLU A 150 -3.87 3.54 -16.55
N ALA A 151 -3.53 4.69 -17.14
CA ALA A 151 -2.15 4.98 -17.52
C ALA A 151 -1.23 5.02 -16.30
N MET A 152 -1.69 5.60 -15.18
CA MET A 152 -1.01 5.62 -13.89
C MET A 152 -0.80 4.18 -13.36
N GLY A 153 -1.81 3.33 -13.43
CA GLY A 153 -1.73 1.93 -13.03
C GLY A 153 -0.70 1.13 -13.84
N ARG A 154 -0.66 1.32 -15.16
CA ARG A 154 0.37 0.69 -16.01
C ARG A 154 1.79 1.13 -15.62
N ARG A 155 2.00 2.42 -15.33
CA ARG A 155 3.30 2.94 -14.89
C ARG A 155 3.68 2.42 -13.50
N PHE A 156 2.71 2.36 -12.57
CA PHE A 156 2.88 1.79 -11.24
C PHE A 156 3.39 0.33 -11.29
N LEU A 157 2.74 -0.54 -12.08
CA LEU A 157 3.18 -1.92 -12.27
C LEU A 157 4.60 -2.00 -12.86
N ALA A 158 4.90 -1.17 -13.85
CA ALA A 158 6.22 -1.13 -14.46
C ALA A 158 7.30 -0.64 -13.46
N ALA A 159 6.98 0.34 -12.61
CA ALA A 159 7.87 0.82 -11.55
C ALA A 159 8.14 -0.28 -10.51
N LYS A 160 7.12 -0.95 -9.99
CA LYS A 160 7.26 -2.10 -9.08
C LYS A 160 8.15 -3.20 -9.65
N SER A 161 7.91 -3.59 -10.89
CA SER A 161 8.69 -4.65 -11.54
C SER A 161 10.18 -4.29 -11.63
N ARG A 162 10.51 -3.05 -11.97
CA ARG A 162 11.91 -2.56 -11.99
C ARG A 162 12.58 -2.63 -10.62
N MET A 163 11.86 -2.27 -9.56
CA MET A 163 12.38 -2.29 -8.19
C MET A 163 12.58 -3.71 -7.68
N ALA A 164 11.64 -4.61 -7.95
CA ALA A 164 11.76 -6.01 -7.59
C ALA A 164 12.96 -6.70 -8.30
N MET A 165 13.26 -6.34 -9.54
CA MET A 165 14.45 -6.83 -10.26
C MET A 165 15.75 -6.30 -9.65
N LYS A 166 15.81 -5.02 -9.28
CA LYS A 166 16.99 -4.43 -8.62
C LYS A 166 17.28 -5.09 -7.27
N ALA A 167 16.24 -5.34 -6.46
CA ALA A 167 16.38 -5.99 -5.17
C ALA A 167 16.88 -7.45 -5.25
N LYS A 168 16.65 -8.15 -6.37
CA LYS A 168 17.17 -9.50 -6.60
C LYS A 168 18.62 -9.52 -7.10
N ALA A 169 19.10 -8.40 -7.64
CA ALA A 169 20.43 -8.30 -8.20
C ALA A 169 21.49 -7.73 -7.21
N ALA A 170 21.03 -7.25 -6.04
CA ALA A 170 21.85 -6.71 -4.94
C ALA A 170 22.06 -7.73 -3.83
#